data_c6b065cfbe30c8258416973c2f21e655
#
_entry.id   c6b065cfbe30c8258416973c2f21e655
#
_cell.length_a   1.000
_cell.length_b   1.000
_cell.length_c   1.000
_cell.angle_alpha   90.00
_cell.angle_beta   90.00
_cell.angle_gamma   90.00
#
_symmetry.space_group_name_H-M   'P 1'
#
loop_
_entity.id
_entity.type
_entity.pdbx_description
1 polymer ?
#
loop_
_entity_poly.entity_id
_entity_poly.type
_entity_poly.pdbx_seq_one_letter_code
_entity_poly.pdbx_strand_id
1 'polypeptide(L)' 'MNTNVGFSKYGKQFQESLAQMIMEDRPFADQIEEVLDTSFFELKYLRVFVTKLFNYRKKYNVHPTNKILAAVL' A
#
# COMPACT_ATOMS: atom_id res chain seq x y z
N MET A 1 12.86 -1.72 -22.32
CA MET A 1 12.45 -1.59 -21.74
C MET A 1 11.89 -0.96 -21.03
N ASN A 2 11.35 -0.74 -20.99
CA ASN A 2 10.90 -0.12 -20.26
C ASN A 2 10.82 -0.32 -19.17
N THR A 3 10.90 -0.21 -19.07
CA THR A 3 11.10 -0.26 -17.87
C THR A 3 10.08 0.26 -17.07
N ASN A 4 8.95 0.07 -17.30
CA ASN A 4 7.86 0.59 -16.56
C ASN A 4 7.54 -0.32 -15.46
N VAL A 5 8.27 -0.16 -14.37
CA VAL A 5 8.11 -1.01 -13.22
C VAL A 5 7.07 -0.53 -12.25
N GLY A 6 6.47 0.63 -12.50
CA GLY A 6 5.46 1.16 -11.60
C GLY A 6 4.05 0.90 -12.10
N PHE A 7 3.07 1.46 -11.39
CA PHE A 7 1.66 1.31 -11.71
C PHE A 7 1.08 2.45 -12.53
N SER A 8 1.92 3.38 -12.99
CA SER A 8 1.41 4.58 -13.66
C SER A 8 0.57 4.24 -14.89
N LYS A 9 0.93 3.19 -15.62
CA LYS A 9 0.18 2.83 -16.81
C LYS A 9 -1.21 2.29 -16.51
N TYR A 10 -1.48 1.92 -15.27
CA TYR A 10 -2.79 1.39 -14.89
C TYR A 10 -3.73 2.47 -14.39
N GLY A 11 -3.22 3.69 -14.17
CA GLY A 11 -4.06 4.81 -13.81
C GLY A 11 -4.33 4.96 -12.33
N LYS A 12 -4.96 6.08 -12.00
CA LYS A 12 -5.21 6.46 -10.61
C LYS A 12 -6.18 5.50 -9.92
N GLN A 13 -7.24 5.13 -10.62
CA GLN A 13 -8.26 4.29 -10.00
C GLN A 13 -7.72 2.93 -9.61
N PHE A 14 -6.88 2.35 -10.46
CA PHE A 14 -6.24 1.08 -10.15
C PHE A 14 -5.40 1.21 -8.90
N GLN A 15 -4.60 2.27 -8.81
CA GLN A 15 -3.71 2.46 -7.67
C GLN A 15 -4.48 2.64 -6.37
N GLU A 16 -5.57 3.42 -6.42
CA GLU A 16 -6.40 3.62 -5.24
C GLU A 16 -7.08 2.33 -4.81
N SER A 17 -7.57 1.55 -5.77
CA SER A 17 -8.21 0.28 -5.46
C SER A 17 -7.23 -0.71 -4.86
N LEU A 18 -6.01 -0.75 -5.37
CA LEU A 18 -4.99 -1.63 -4.85
C LEU A 18 -4.62 -1.25 -3.42
N ALA A 19 -4.44 0.04 -3.16
CA ALA A 19 -4.11 0.50 -1.81
C ALA A 19 -5.24 0.16 -0.83
N GLN A 20 -6.49 0.33 -1.27
CA GLN A 20 -7.64 0.01 -0.44
C GLN A 20 -7.69 -1.49 -0.12
N MET A 21 -7.39 -2.32 -1.10
CA MET A 21 -7.38 -3.75 -0.90
C MET A 21 -6.31 -4.17 0.09
N ILE A 22 -5.14 -3.56 0.01
CA ILE A 22 -4.06 -3.81 0.97
C ILE A 22 -4.51 -3.43 2.37
N MET A 23 -5.24 -2.33 2.49
CA MET A 23 -5.73 -1.87 3.78
C MET A 23 -6.80 -2.80 4.36
N GLU A 24 -7.71 -3.27 3.53
CA GLU A 24 -8.89 -3.97 4.01
C GLU A 24 -8.74 -5.48 4.08
N ASP A 25 -7.83 -6.04 3.31
CA ASP A 25 -7.69 -7.49 3.20
C ASP A 25 -6.35 -7.91 3.79
N ARG A 26 -6.37 -8.35 5.03
CA ARG A 26 -5.14 -8.73 5.73
C ARG A 26 -4.37 -9.86 5.03
N PRO A 27 -5.02 -10.95 4.62
CA PRO A 27 -4.29 -12.00 3.91
C PRO A 27 -3.63 -11.50 2.63
N PHE A 28 -4.30 -10.61 1.90
CA PHE A 28 -3.71 -10.03 0.72
C PHE A 28 -2.51 -9.17 1.08
N ALA A 29 -2.64 -8.35 2.13
CA ALA A 29 -1.53 -7.52 2.59
C ALA A 29 -0.32 -8.38 3.00
N ASP A 30 -0.57 -9.50 3.67
CA ASP A 30 0.50 -10.40 4.07
C ASP A 30 1.29 -10.92 2.86
N GLN A 31 0.58 -11.22 1.79
CA GLN A 31 1.21 -11.74 0.58
C GLN A 31 1.92 -10.67 -0.22
N ILE A 32 1.27 -9.52 -0.36
CA ILE A 32 1.78 -8.48 -1.25
C ILE A 32 2.95 -7.73 -0.63
N GLU A 33 3.00 -7.68 0.70
CA GLU A 33 4.03 -6.91 1.41
C GLU A 33 5.43 -7.38 1.06
N GLU A 34 5.60 -8.67 0.79
CA GLU A 34 6.91 -9.22 0.50
C GLU A 34 7.41 -8.86 -0.88
N VAL A 35 6.51 -8.56 -1.80
CA VAL A 35 6.91 -8.34 -3.19
C VAL A 35 6.65 -6.93 -3.69
N LEU A 36 5.85 -6.16 -2.98
CA LEU A 36 5.46 -4.83 -3.43
C LEU A 36 6.46 -3.78 -2.96
N ASP A 37 6.96 -3.00 -3.90
CA ASP A 37 7.76 -1.83 -3.59
C ASP A 37 6.81 -0.64 -3.61
N THR A 38 6.73 0.09 -2.50
CA THR A 38 5.78 1.20 -2.40
C THR A 38 6.05 2.29 -3.43
N SER A 39 7.27 2.35 -3.97
CA SER A 39 7.60 3.31 -5.03
C SER A 39 6.88 3.00 -6.34
N PHE A 40 6.28 1.81 -6.47
CA PHE A 40 5.48 1.49 -7.66
C PHE A 40 4.25 2.38 -7.79
N PHE A 41 3.73 2.89 -6.67
CA PHE A 41 2.62 3.83 -6.72
C PHE A 41 3.10 5.16 -7.28
N GLU A 42 2.48 5.63 -8.32
CA GLU A 42 2.82 6.91 -8.91
C GLU A 42 2.35 8.06 -8.02
N LEU A 43 1.17 7.88 -7.41
CA LEU A 43 0.56 8.92 -6.60
C LEU A 43 1.24 8.98 -5.24
N LYS A 44 1.78 10.15 -4.93
CA LYS A 44 2.56 10.31 -3.70
C LYS A 44 1.77 9.97 -2.45
N TYR A 45 0.51 10.38 -2.40
CA TYR A 45 -0.27 10.12 -1.19
C TYR A 45 -0.49 8.63 -0.97
N LEU A 46 -0.54 7.84 -2.04
CA LEU A 46 -0.66 6.41 -1.90
C LEU A 46 0.65 5.77 -1.46
N ARG A 47 1.78 6.27 -1.97
CA ARG A 47 3.08 5.81 -1.49
C ARG A 47 3.21 6.03 0.00
N VAL A 48 2.85 7.21 0.46
CA VAL A 48 2.92 7.54 1.89
C VAL A 48 2.00 6.64 2.69
N PHE A 49 0.77 6.48 2.22
CA PHE A 49 -0.24 5.68 2.91
C PHE A 49 0.22 4.22 3.06
N VAL A 50 0.63 3.62 1.96
CA VAL A 50 1.01 2.20 1.99
C VAL A 50 2.31 2.00 2.78
N THR A 51 3.24 2.95 2.68
CA THR A 51 4.47 2.88 3.46
C THR A 51 4.17 2.91 4.96
N LYS A 52 3.29 3.80 5.38
CA LYS A 52 2.90 3.88 6.79
C LYS A 52 2.16 2.62 7.25
N LEU A 53 1.33 2.08 6.37
CA LEU A 53 0.61 0.85 6.66
C LEU A 53 1.59 -0.30 6.90
N PHE A 54 2.55 -0.48 6.00
CA PHE A 54 3.52 -1.55 6.12
C PHE A 54 4.43 -1.35 7.32
N ASN A 55 4.83 -0.11 7.60
CA ASN A 55 5.67 0.18 8.76
C ASN A 55 4.93 -0.15 10.07
N TYR A 56 3.65 0.16 10.12
CA TYR A 56 2.84 -0.17 11.29
C TYR A 56 2.78 -1.69 11.50
N ARG A 57 2.56 -2.43 10.41
CA ARG A 57 2.49 -3.88 10.48
C ARG A 57 3.81 -4.48 10.99
N LYS A 58 4.92 -3.93 10.55
CA LYS A 58 6.24 -4.38 11.00
C LYS A 58 6.47 -4.07 12.45
N LYS A 59 6.11 -2.86 12.86
CA LYS A 59 6.40 -2.40 14.20
C LYS A 59 5.56 -3.12 15.26
N TYR A 60 4.29 -3.30 14.98
CA TYR A 60 3.36 -3.85 15.96
C TYR A 60 2.94 -5.28 15.67
N ASN A 61 3.36 -5.81 14.54
CA ASN A 61 3.06 -7.18 14.13
C ASN A 61 1.56 -7.46 14.05
N VAL A 62 0.77 -6.45 13.71
CA VAL A 62 -0.67 -6.57 13.50
C VAL A 62 -1.07 -5.68 12.33
N HIS A 63 -2.17 -6.07 11.69
CA HIS A 63 -2.72 -5.26 10.60
C HIS A 63 -3.58 -4.15 11.21
N PRO A 64 -3.34 -2.89 10.87
CA PRO A 64 -4.08 -1.79 11.48
C PRO A 64 -5.52 -1.74 11.00
N THR A 65 -6.40 -1.22 11.86
CA THR A 65 -7.77 -0.94 11.49
C THR A 65 -7.83 0.44 10.83
N ASN A 66 -8.96 0.73 10.19
CA ASN A 66 -9.16 2.06 9.59
C ASN A 66 -9.01 3.17 10.62
N LYS A 67 -9.49 2.92 11.83
CA LYS A 67 -9.40 3.89 12.91
C LYS A 67 -7.95 4.20 13.26
N ILE A 68 -7.14 3.16 13.36
CA ILE A 68 -5.74 3.31 13.70
C ILE A 68 -4.99 4.03 12.58
N LEU A 69 -5.28 3.67 11.33
CA LEU A 69 -4.65 4.35 10.20
C LEU A 69 -4.97 5.83 10.18
N ALA A 70 -6.22 6.19 10.47
CA ALA A 70 -6.60 7.59 10.52
C ALA A 70 -5.81 8.33 11.60
N ALA A 71 -5.48 7.67 12.70
CA ALA A 71 -4.74 8.29 13.78
C ALA A 71 -3.26 8.48 13.46
N VAL A 72 -2.66 7.58 12.67
CA VAL A 72 -1.23 7.68 12.38
C VAL A 72 -0.92 8.44 11.11
N LEU A 73 -1.89 8.66 10.26
CA LEU A 73 -1.71 9.49 9.09
C LEU A 73 -1.90 10.93 9.40
#